data_cc21675ad6397295a86c58dca7e08c55
#
_entry.id   cc21675ad6397295a86c58dca7e08c55
#
_cell.length_a   1.000
_cell.length_b   1.000
_cell.length_c   1.000
_cell.angle_alpha   90.00
_cell.angle_beta   90.00
_cell.angle_gamma   90.00
#
_symmetry.space_group_name_H-M   'P 1'
#
loop_
_entity.id
_entity.type
_entity.pdbx_description
1 polymer ?
#
loop_
_entity_poly.entity_id
_entity_poly.type
_entity_poly.pdbx_seq_one_letter_code
_entity_poly.pdbx_strand_id
1 'polypeptide(L)'
;MKISVEQLKQLNKEEYILIDIRDAEEAFKNPIENSIVLSGESVLSKEFDSTKKIIIVCAQGHVSDFVAQKLQEKGYDAYSVD
;
A
#
# COMPACT_ATOMS: atom_id res chain seq x y z
N MET A 1 3.76 8.55 5.90
CA MET A 1 3.37 9.64 4.98
C MET A 1 2.10 9.26 4.23
N LYS A 2 1.39 10.25 3.73
CA LYS A 2 0.16 10.00 3.01
C LYS A 2 0.28 10.44 1.56
N ILE A 3 -0.47 9.77 0.70
CA ILE A 3 -0.56 10.13 -0.71
C ILE A 3 -2.04 10.19 -1.09
N SER A 4 -2.43 11.19 -1.85
CA SER A 4 -3.82 11.30 -2.31
C SER A 4 -4.05 10.39 -3.51
N VAL A 5 -5.33 10.09 -3.79
CA VAL A 5 -5.67 9.32 -4.98
C VAL A 5 -5.19 10.04 -6.24
N GLU A 6 -5.31 11.36 -6.26
CA GLU A 6 -4.86 12.13 -7.42
C GLU A 6 -3.35 12.07 -7.64
N GLN A 7 -2.58 12.13 -6.56
CA GLN A 7 -1.13 11.98 -6.65
C GLN A 7 -0.76 10.58 -7.15
N LEU A 8 -1.46 9.56 -6.63
CA LEU A 8 -1.25 8.18 -7.06
C LEU A 8 -1.49 8.02 -8.56
N LYS A 9 -2.54 8.64 -9.08
CA LYS A 9 -2.88 8.56 -10.50
C LYS A 9 -1.82 9.18 -11.41
N GLN A 10 -0.99 10.05 -10.88
CA GLN A 10 0.07 10.70 -11.66
C GLN A 10 1.35 9.87 -11.72
N LEU A 11 1.44 8.80 -10.93
CA LEU A 11 2.60 7.93 -10.96
C LEU A 11 2.48 6.90 -12.08
N ASN A 12 3.61 6.54 -12.67
CA ASN A 12 3.66 5.44 -13.63
C ASN A 12 3.64 4.12 -12.89
N LYS A 13 3.03 3.11 -13.48
CA LYS A 13 2.87 1.79 -12.85
C LYS A 13 4.20 1.16 -12.45
N GLU A 14 5.28 1.48 -13.15
CA GLU A 14 6.59 0.96 -12.83
C GLU A 14 7.23 1.63 -11.62
N GLU A 15 6.68 2.75 -11.15
CA GLU A 15 7.26 3.53 -10.07
C GLU A 15 6.80 3.09 -8.69
N TYR A 16 5.73 2.28 -8.60
CA TYR A 16 5.14 1.94 -7.31
C TYR A 16 4.62 0.52 -7.25
N ILE A 17 4.45 0.05 -6.02
CA ILE A 17 3.76 -1.20 -5.70
C ILE A 17 2.54 -0.80 -4.87
N LEU A 18 1.35 -1.13 -5.35
CA LEU A 18 0.10 -0.81 -4.67
C LEU A 18 -0.38 -2.06 -3.95
N ILE A 19 -0.54 -1.96 -2.62
CA ILE A 19 -0.91 -3.08 -1.77
C ILE A 19 -2.23 -2.79 -1.09
N ASP A 20 -3.19 -3.69 -1.28
CA ASP A 20 -4.51 -3.62 -0.67
C ASP A 20 -4.54 -4.54 0.54
N ILE A 21 -4.63 -3.96 1.73
CA ILE A 21 -4.68 -4.73 2.98
C ILE A 21 -6.09 -4.79 3.57
N ARG A 22 -7.10 -4.46 2.77
CA ARG A 22 -8.49 -4.65 3.20
C ARG A 22 -8.77 -6.14 3.40
N ASP A 23 -9.88 -6.47 4.09
CA ASP A 23 -10.30 -7.86 4.22
C ASP A 23 -10.41 -8.48 2.83
N ALA A 24 -10.08 -9.77 2.73
CA ALA A 24 -10.10 -10.49 1.46
C ALA A 24 -11.46 -10.41 0.78
N GLU A 25 -12.55 -10.49 1.55
CA GLU A 25 -13.91 -10.39 1.02
C GLU A 25 -14.18 -9.04 0.39
N GLU A 26 -13.77 -7.96 1.07
CA GLU A 26 -13.94 -6.61 0.56
C GLU A 26 -13.10 -6.41 -0.70
N ALA A 27 -11.86 -6.86 -0.69
CA ALA A 27 -10.99 -6.75 -1.83
C ALA A 27 -11.51 -7.53 -3.03
N PHE A 28 -12.14 -8.68 -2.77
CA PHE A 28 -12.73 -9.49 -3.84
C PHE A 28 -13.95 -8.82 -4.46
N LYS A 29 -14.82 -8.25 -3.62
CA LYS A 29 -16.05 -7.60 -4.10
C LYS A 29 -15.79 -6.28 -4.81
N ASN A 30 -14.80 -5.54 -4.35
CA ASN A 30 -14.46 -4.22 -4.88
C ASN A 30 -12.97 -4.13 -5.16
N PRO A 31 -12.48 -4.86 -6.19
CA PRO A 31 -11.05 -4.90 -6.44
C PRO A 31 -10.49 -3.55 -6.84
N ILE A 32 -9.27 -3.30 -6.43
CA ILE A 32 -8.53 -2.10 -6.81
C ILE A 32 -7.57 -2.48 -7.92
N GLU A 33 -7.69 -1.79 -9.04
CA GLU A 33 -6.85 -2.07 -10.21
C GLU A 33 -5.37 -1.92 -9.88
N ASN A 34 -4.56 -2.85 -10.38
CA ASN A 34 -3.10 -2.89 -10.20
C ASN A 34 -2.64 -3.14 -8.76
N SER A 35 -3.54 -3.55 -7.87
CA SER A 35 -3.15 -3.81 -6.49
C SER A 35 -2.82 -5.28 -6.26
N ILE A 36 -1.99 -5.51 -5.25
CA ILE A 36 -1.71 -6.84 -4.72
C ILE A 36 -2.44 -6.92 -3.39
N VAL A 37 -3.24 -7.96 -3.20
CA VAL A 37 -3.99 -8.14 -1.95
C VAL A 37 -3.12 -8.94 -0.98
N LEU A 38 -2.80 -8.34 0.16
CA LEU A 38 -2.00 -8.98 1.21
C LEU A 38 -2.54 -8.55 2.57
N SER A 39 -2.33 -9.38 3.59
CA SER A 39 -2.61 -8.95 4.96
C SER A 39 -1.52 -8.00 5.43
N GLY A 40 -1.82 -7.19 6.44
CA GLY A 40 -0.81 -6.30 7.01
C GLY A 40 0.40 -7.06 7.54
N GLU A 41 0.18 -8.23 8.15
CA GLU A 41 1.28 -9.09 8.61
C GLU A 41 2.16 -9.55 7.47
N SER A 42 1.56 -9.98 6.37
CA SER A 42 2.30 -10.43 5.20
C SER A 42 3.16 -9.30 4.62
N VAL A 43 2.61 -8.09 4.57
CA VAL A 43 3.35 -6.92 4.08
C VAL A 43 4.60 -6.70 4.93
N LEU A 44 4.46 -6.78 6.26
CA LEU A 44 5.57 -6.49 7.17
C LEU A 44 6.64 -7.58 7.18
N SER A 45 6.32 -8.78 6.73
CA SER A 45 7.28 -9.88 6.68
C SER A 45 7.90 -10.08 5.30
N LYS A 46 7.45 -9.34 4.30
CA LYS A 46 7.89 -9.50 2.92
C LYS A 46 8.96 -8.48 2.58
N GLU A 47 9.81 -8.82 1.63
CA GLU A 47 10.78 -7.87 1.08
C GLU A 47 10.25 -7.34 -0.24
N PHE A 48 10.44 -6.04 -0.46
CA PHE A 48 10.00 -5.38 -1.68
C PHE A 48 11.16 -4.69 -2.36
N ASP A 49 10.97 -4.35 -3.62
CA ASP A 49 11.93 -3.57 -4.39
C ASP A 49 12.07 -2.18 -3.76
N SER A 50 13.21 -1.89 -3.18
CA SER A 50 13.46 -0.63 -2.47
C SER A 50 13.58 0.57 -3.40
N THR A 51 13.60 0.36 -4.71
CA THR A 51 13.64 1.47 -5.67
C THR A 51 12.24 2.00 -5.99
N LYS A 52 11.20 1.31 -5.53
CA LYS A 52 9.81 1.69 -5.80
C LYS A 52 9.13 2.26 -4.58
N LYS A 53 8.16 3.13 -4.81
CA LYS A 53 7.27 3.58 -3.74
C LYS A 53 6.33 2.44 -3.37
N ILE A 54 6.06 2.28 -2.08
CA ILE A 54 5.11 1.28 -1.61
C ILE A 54 3.89 2.01 -1.09
N ILE A 55 2.72 1.71 -1.65
CA ILE A 55 1.49 2.44 -1.36
C ILE A 55 0.48 1.47 -0.78
N ILE A 56 0.01 1.75 0.43
CA ILE A 56 -0.86 0.86 1.19
C ILE A 56 -2.28 1.44 1.23
N VAL A 57 -3.26 0.60 0.91
CA VAL A 57 -4.68 0.97 0.95
C VAL A 57 -5.39 0.08 1.96
N CYS A 58 -6.21 0.68 2.82
CA CYS A 58 -7.11 -0.07 3.69
C CYS A 58 -8.47 0.63 3.76
N ALA A 59 -9.44 -0.01 4.42
CA ALA A 59 -10.82 0.50 4.44
C ALA A 59 -10.96 1.80 5.23
N GLN A 60 -10.20 1.98 6.30
CA GLN A 60 -10.38 3.10 7.23
C GLN A 60 -9.18 4.00 7.41
N GLY A 61 -8.08 3.71 6.75
CA GLY A 61 -6.89 4.56 6.79
C GLY A 61 -5.98 4.38 7.99
N HIS A 62 -6.45 3.81 9.09
CA HIS A 62 -5.63 3.67 10.31
C HIS A 62 -4.59 2.57 10.21
N VAL A 63 -5.00 1.42 9.71
CA VAL A 63 -4.09 0.27 9.59
C VAL A 63 -3.05 0.55 8.51
N SER A 64 -3.45 1.17 7.41
CA SER A 64 -2.51 1.49 6.34
C SER A 64 -1.46 2.50 6.81
N ASP A 65 -1.83 3.47 7.66
CA ASP A 65 -0.88 4.41 8.24
C ASP A 65 0.17 3.68 9.07
N PHE A 66 -0.29 2.75 9.92
CA PHE A 66 0.60 1.97 10.76
C PHE A 66 1.55 1.12 9.92
N VAL A 67 1.02 0.42 8.92
CA VAL A 67 1.83 -0.43 8.06
C VAL A 67 2.85 0.39 7.27
N ALA A 68 2.43 1.53 6.73
CA ALA A 68 3.34 2.40 6.00
C ALA A 68 4.45 2.92 6.90
N GLN A 69 4.12 3.29 8.14
CA GLN A 69 5.12 3.74 9.10
C GLN A 69 6.16 2.66 9.39
N LYS A 70 5.70 1.42 9.57
CA LYS A 70 6.61 0.30 9.82
C LYS A 70 7.52 0.04 8.63
N LEU A 71 7.00 0.16 7.42
CA LEU A 71 7.81 0.02 6.22
C LEU A 71 8.85 1.14 6.10
N GLN A 72 8.47 2.37 6.47
CA GLN A 72 9.42 3.48 6.50
C GLN A 72 10.56 3.21 7.48
N GLU A 73 10.25 2.63 8.63
CA GLU A 73 11.27 2.27 9.63
C GLU A 73 12.26 1.24 9.07
N LYS A 74 11.82 0.43 8.12
CA LYS A 74 12.68 -0.55 7.46
C LYS A 74 13.46 0.05 6.28
N GLY A 75 13.24 1.32 5.96
CA GLY A 75 13.94 1.99 4.88
C GLY A 75 13.21 2.09 3.57
N TYR A 76 11.95 1.67 3.51
CA TYR A 76 11.15 1.77 2.29
C TYR A 76 10.53 3.16 2.15
N ASP A 77 10.29 3.57 0.92
CA ASP A 77 9.57 4.80 0.59
C ASP A 77 8.07 4.45 0.56
N ALA A 78 7.45 4.44 1.73
CA ALA A 78 6.10 3.91 1.91
C ALA A 78 5.09 5.00 2.27
N TYR A 79 3.87 4.83 1.76
CA TYR A 79 2.77 5.79 1.92
C TYR A 79 1.47 5.05 2.18
N SER A 80 0.56 5.71 2.89
CA SER A 80 -0.83 5.25 2.96
C SER A 80 -1.68 6.17 2.08
N VAL A 81 -2.74 5.61 1.50
CA VAL A 81 -3.66 6.41 0.68
C VAL A 81 -4.60 7.18 1.58
N ASP A 82 -4.70 8.45 1.30
CA ASP A 82 -5.53 9.38 2.06
C ASP A 82 -7.01 9.24 1.67
#